data_a858d6c8b3e611c3972cd7362498af2b
#
_entry.id   a858d6c8b3e611c3972cd7362498af2b
#
_cell.length_a   1.000
_cell.length_b   1.000
_cell.length_c   1.000
_cell.angle_alpha   90.00
_cell.angle_beta   90.00
_cell.angle_gamma   90.00
#
_symmetry.space_group_name_H-M   'P 1'
#
loop_
_entity.id
_entity.type
_entity.pdbx_description
1 polymer ?
#
loop_
_entity_poly.entity_id
_entity_poly.type
_entity_poly.pdbx_seq_one_letter_code
_entity_poly.pdbx_strand_id
1 'polypeptide(L)'
;MTNANMARSSILVALLLAVATGVVAQEKVHTVEFYSPAVERTMKYNIVLPEAYEASDERYPVLYLLHGLTSNYTAWSRQGAAFYAGLAGDLIVVMPDGGNSWYVNWAENEKGQRNDWEDHIVKDVVGHVDGNYRTIARREGRAITGLSMGGYGGLTLGLRNPDLFVSIGSTSGALSYARRNAAEARGEVAPRARRERTAEEQAGLEARQARINPNIGIESFSSQAERTPAGRAFATAEGADAYDPFKLVLQVPHEDLPHIYLDSGTEDRLIGDARAFAQVLFENDVPFDFMQMPGGHNGTYWTQSLGHIVSIQYEVMRRALGERPVRRSRRP
;
A
#
# COMPACT_ATOMS: atom_id res chain seq x y z
N MET A 1 54.07 -7.49 -28.10
CA MET A 1 53.43 -8.13 -26.91
C MET A 1 52.89 -7.09 -25.93
N THR A 2 52.14 -6.06 -26.41
CA THR A 2 51.71 -4.90 -25.50
C THR A 2 50.25 -4.53 -25.61
N ASN A 3 49.45 -5.14 -26.48
CA ASN A 3 48.05 -4.74 -26.65
C ASN A 3 46.99 -5.66 -25.99
N ALA A 4 47.42 -6.82 -25.45
CA ALA A 4 46.47 -7.76 -24.82
C ALA A 4 46.23 -7.46 -23.31
N ASN A 5 47.13 -6.76 -22.66
CA ASN A 5 47.00 -6.46 -21.23
C ASN A 5 46.16 -5.21 -20.91
N MET A 6 46.05 -4.25 -21.84
CA MET A 6 45.22 -3.06 -21.62
C MET A 6 43.70 -3.36 -21.73
N ALA A 7 43.30 -4.27 -22.62
CA ALA A 7 41.91 -4.64 -22.78
C ALA A 7 41.34 -5.42 -21.57
N ARG A 8 42.15 -6.22 -20.89
CA ARG A 8 41.76 -6.99 -19.70
C ARG A 8 41.58 -6.11 -18.44
N SER A 9 42.38 -5.06 -18.29
CA SER A 9 42.24 -4.12 -17.18
C SER A 9 41.00 -3.23 -17.29
N SER A 10 40.62 -2.84 -18.51
CA SER A 10 39.42 -2.02 -18.73
C SER A 10 38.11 -2.78 -18.48
N ILE A 11 38.09 -4.09 -18.77
CA ILE A 11 36.89 -4.93 -18.49
C ILE A 11 36.72 -5.20 -16.99
N LEU A 12 37.84 -5.36 -16.26
CA LEU A 12 37.79 -5.57 -14.80
C LEU A 12 37.29 -4.31 -14.06
N VAL A 13 37.69 -3.12 -14.49
CA VAL A 13 37.23 -1.84 -13.91
C VAL A 13 35.77 -1.59 -14.20
N ALA A 14 35.29 -1.92 -15.42
CA ALA A 14 33.86 -1.80 -15.76
C ALA A 14 32.98 -2.79 -14.98
N LEU A 15 33.45 -4.01 -14.73
CA LEU A 15 32.73 -4.99 -13.91
C LEU A 15 32.68 -4.60 -12.42
N LEU A 16 33.75 -4.02 -11.88
CA LEU A 16 33.79 -3.52 -10.49
C LEU A 16 32.90 -2.30 -10.29
N LEU A 17 32.76 -1.42 -11.28
CA LEU A 17 31.84 -0.28 -11.23
C LEU A 17 30.36 -0.72 -11.33
N ALA A 18 30.05 -1.75 -12.10
CA ALA A 18 28.70 -2.30 -12.20
C ALA A 18 28.23 -2.99 -10.89
N VAL A 19 29.17 -3.63 -10.16
CA VAL A 19 28.86 -4.25 -8.85
C VAL A 19 28.67 -3.19 -7.78
N ALA A 20 29.42 -2.07 -7.81
CA ALA A 20 29.29 -1.00 -6.84
C ALA A 20 27.94 -0.24 -6.94
N THR A 21 27.37 -0.09 -8.14
CA THR A 21 26.06 0.57 -8.32
C THR A 21 24.89 -0.30 -7.86
N GLY A 22 25.03 -1.62 -7.88
CA GLY A 22 23.99 -2.54 -7.38
C GLY A 22 23.91 -2.59 -5.84
N VAL A 23 25.01 -2.36 -5.14
CA VAL A 23 25.05 -2.36 -3.67
C VAL A 23 24.50 -1.06 -3.07
N VAL A 24 24.68 0.07 -3.73
CA VAL A 24 24.20 1.39 -3.25
C VAL A 24 22.65 1.50 -3.25
N ALA A 25 21.95 0.78 -4.13
CA ALA A 25 20.50 0.82 -4.19
C ALA A 25 19.81 0.07 -3.03
N GLN A 26 20.48 -0.88 -2.39
CA GLN A 26 19.91 -1.69 -1.30
C GLN A 26 20.07 -1.01 0.07
N GLU A 27 21.00 -0.08 0.23
CA GLU A 27 21.21 0.68 1.47
C GLU A 27 20.16 1.78 1.72
N LYS A 28 19.28 2.06 0.76
CA LYS A 28 18.26 3.14 0.88
C LYS A 28 16.96 2.72 1.60
N VAL A 29 16.80 1.44 1.94
CA VAL A 29 15.59 0.94 2.63
C VAL A 29 15.95 0.60 4.06
N HIS A 30 15.38 1.33 5.01
CA HIS A 30 15.56 1.07 6.43
C HIS A 30 14.33 0.36 6.99
N THR A 31 14.55 -0.69 7.79
CA THR A 31 13.48 -1.36 8.55
C THR A 31 13.43 -0.76 9.95
N VAL A 32 12.24 -0.32 10.34
CA VAL A 32 11.96 0.27 11.66
C VAL A 32 11.02 -0.64 12.42
N GLU A 33 11.32 -0.89 13.69
CA GLU A 33 10.44 -1.57 14.63
C GLU A 33 9.86 -0.54 15.61
N PHE A 34 8.56 -0.67 15.91
CA PHE A 34 7.90 0.17 16.89
C PHE A 34 6.73 -0.58 17.53
N TYR A 35 6.38 -0.22 18.76
CA TYR A 35 5.20 -0.75 19.41
C TYR A 35 3.95 0.01 18.92
N SER A 36 2.94 -0.74 18.46
CA SER A 36 1.64 -0.21 18.05
C SER A 36 0.58 -0.50 19.11
N PRO A 37 0.09 0.53 19.81
CA PRO A 37 -0.99 0.40 20.80
C PRO A 37 -2.30 -0.15 20.21
N ALA A 38 -2.62 0.20 18.95
CA ALA A 38 -3.84 -0.22 18.31
C ALA A 38 -3.93 -1.74 18.11
N VAL A 39 -2.79 -2.41 17.94
CA VAL A 39 -2.74 -3.88 17.77
C VAL A 39 -1.96 -4.59 18.89
N GLU A 40 -1.51 -3.83 19.91
CA GLU A 40 -0.77 -4.31 21.10
C GLU A 40 0.44 -5.20 20.74
N ARG A 41 1.18 -4.82 19.69
CA ARG A 41 2.32 -5.61 19.16
C ARG A 41 3.45 -4.70 18.72
N THR A 42 4.66 -5.28 18.72
CA THR A 42 5.78 -4.72 17.97
C THR A 42 5.54 -4.95 16.49
N MET A 43 5.40 -3.87 15.75
CA MET A 43 5.16 -3.86 14.31
C MET A 43 6.39 -3.31 13.58
N LYS A 44 6.42 -3.51 12.27
CA LYS A 44 7.52 -3.04 11.42
C LYS A 44 7.00 -2.23 10.24
N TYR A 45 7.82 -1.32 9.78
CA TYR A 45 7.69 -0.73 8.45
C TYR A 45 9.07 -0.57 7.82
N ASN A 46 9.12 -0.61 6.50
CA ASN A 46 10.26 -0.13 5.74
C ASN A 46 10.05 1.35 5.40
N ILE A 47 11.15 2.10 5.41
CA ILE A 47 11.16 3.51 5.02
C ILE A 47 12.29 3.77 4.03
N VAL A 48 12.00 4.61 3.03
CA VAL A 48 12.98 5.20 2.12
C VAL A 48 13.01 6.70 2.38
N LEU A 49 14.20 7.21 2.65
CA LEU A 49 14.43 8.64 2.85
C LEU A 49 15.02 9.27 1.60
N PRO A 50 14.75 10.56 1.33
CA PRO A 50 15.41 11.32 0.27
C PRO A 50 16.93 11.30 0.39
N GLU A 51 17.64 11.35 -0.74
CA GLU A 51 19.12 11.35 -0.73
C GLU A 51 19.71 12.53 0.06
N ALA A 52 19.07 13.70 -0.02
CA ALA A 52 19.46 14.90 0.69
C ALA A 52 19.01 14.92 2.17
N TYR A 53 18.35 13.86 2.67
CA TYR A 53 17.72 13.88 4.00
C TYR A 53 18.70 14.27 5.10
N GLU A 54 19.86 13.66 5.19
CA GLU A 54 20.85 13.95 6.24
C GLU A 54 21.58 15.29 6.04
N ALA A 55 21.55 15.84 4.83
CA ALA A 55 22.23 17.10 4.46
C ALA A 55 21.31 18.33 4.52
N SER A 56 20.04 18.16 4.89
CA SER A 56 19.03 19.20 4.87
C SER A 56 18.15 19.16 6.12
N ASP A 57 17.67 20.30 6.57
CA ASP A 57 16.66 20.42 7.64
C ASP A 57 15.24 20.52 7.08
N GLU A 58 15.05 20.29 5.80
CA GLU A 58 13.75 20.38 5.15
C GLU A 58 12.78 19.28 5.58
N ARG A 59 11.48 19.56 5.42
CA ARG A 59 10.41 18.59 5.62
C ARG A 59 9.91 18.06 4.29
N TYR A 60 9.56 16.79 4.27
CA TYR A 60 9.29 16.04 3.06
C TYR A 60 7.86 15.49 3.04
N PRO A 61 7.19 15.43 1.88
CA PRO A 61 5.93 14.70 1.73
C PRO A 61 6.15 13.21 1.91
N VAL A 62 5.08 12.50 2.29
CA VAL A 62 5.12 11.07 2.60
C VAL A 62 4.12 10.30 1.77
N LEU A 63 4.57 9.25 1.10
CA LEU A 63 3.73 8.26 0.45
C LEU A 63 3.72 6.96 1.26
N TYR A 64 2.54 6.56 1.73
CA TYR A 64 2.31 5.28 2.40
C TYR A 64 1.90 4.22 1.38
N LEU A 65 2.63 3.08 1.33
CA LEU A 65 2.40 1.98 0.40
C LEU A 65 1.97 0.70 1.14
N LEU A 66 0.71 0.36 1.03
CA LEU A 66 0.08 -0.78 1.70
C LEU A 66 0.27 -2.07 0.90
N HIS A 67 0.70 -3.15 1.57
CA HIS A 67 0.89 -4.46 0.93
C HIS A 67 -0.41 -5.25 0.76
N GLY A 68 -0.38 -6.29 -0.05
CA GLY A 68 -1.49 -7.21 -0.27
C GLY A 68 -1.56 -8.35 0.76
N LEU A 69 -2.64 -9.13 0.68
CA LEU A 69 -2.86 -10.31 1.49
C LEU A 69 -1.67 -11.29 1.37
N THR A 70 -1.31 -11.96 2.47
CA THR A 70 -0.18 -12.91 2.54
C THR A 70 1.20 -12.29 2.28
N SER A 71 1.33 -10.99 2.49
CA SER A 71 2.58 -10.25 2.34
C SER A 71 2.88 -9.42 3.60
N ASN A 72 3.85 -8.52 3.55
CA ASN A 72 4.28 -7.69 4.67
C ASN A 72 4.96 -6.40 4.19
N TYR A 73 5.53 -5.64 5.12
CA TYR A 73 6.26 -4.38 4.91
C TYR A 73 7.38 -4.43 3.84
N THR A 74 7.85 -5.63 3.43
CA THR A 74 8.90 -5.76 2.41
C THR A 74 8.36 -5.84 0.98
N ALA A 75 7.04 -5.92 0.79
CA ALA A 75 6.43 -6.12 -0.52
C ALA A 75 6.87 -5.08 -1.55
N TRP A 76 6.67 -3.82 -1.24
CA TRP A 76 6.97 -2.71 -2.14
C TRP A 76 8.46 -2.45 -2.30
N SER A 77 9.28 -2.77 -1.28
CA SER A 77 10.74 -2.72 -1.44
C SER A 77 11.21 -3.67 -2.54
N ARG A 78 10.61 -4.87 -2.63
CA ARG A 78 10.90 -5.83 -3.70
C ARG A 78 10.39 -5.40 -5.08
N GLN A 79 9.42 -4.48 -5.14
CA GLN A 79 8.90 -3.88 -6.37
C GLN A 79 9.67 -2.61 -6.79
N GLY A 80 10.74 -2.25 -6.08
CA GLY A 80 11.61 -1.13 -6.45
C GLY A 80 11.21 0.21 -5.85
N ALA A 81 10.54 0.24 -4.69
CA ALA A 81 10.11 1.49 -4.05
C ALA A 81 11.27 2.49 -3.85
N ALA A 82 12.47 2.03 -3.47
CA ALA A 82 13.63 2.90 -3.32
C ALA A 82 14.08 3.55 -4.64
N PHE A 83 13.97 2.84 -5.76
CA PHE A 83 14.30 3.37 -7.08
C PHE A 83 13.33 4.51 -7.46
N TYR A 84 12.03 4.28 -7.36
CA TYR A 84 11.03 5.27 -7.74
C TYR A 84 11.00 6.47 -6.78
N ALA A 85 11.19 6.25 -5.48
CA ALA A 85 11.37 7.34 -4.51
C ALA A 85 12.60 8.21 -4.85
N GLY A 86 13.71 7.59 -5.25
CA GLY A 86 14.90 8.29 -5.71
C GLY A 86 14.69 9.13 -6.97
N LEU A 87 13.78 8.71 -7.87
CA LEU A 87 13.40 9.52 -9.04
C LEU A 87 12.56 10.74 -8.67
N ALA A 88 11.75 10.66 -7.63
CA ALA A 88 11.01 11.80 -7.08
C ALA A 88 11.95 12.82 -6.41
N GLY A 89 12.99 12.33 -5.73
CA GLY A 89 14.07 13.14 -5.16
C GLY A 89 13.84 13.55 -3.71
N ASP A 90 12.69 14.14 -3.41
CA ASP A 90 12.32 14.71 -2.11
C ASP A 90 11.04 14.08 -1.53
N LEU A 91 10.87 12.77 -1.67
CA LEU A 91 9.75 11.98 -1.20
C LEU A 91 10.19 10.94 -0.17
N ILE A 92 9.56 10.94 1.00
CA ILE A 92 9.63 9.81 1.94
C ILE A 92 8.62 8.75 1.50
N VAL A 93 9.04 7.48 1.44
CA VAL A 93 8.13 6.36 1.18
C VAL A 93 8.11 5.44 2.40
N VAL A 94 6.92 5.17 2.93
CA VAL A 94 6.69 4.32 4.09
C VAL A 94 5.90 3.09 3.67
N MET A 95 6.37 1.91 4.04
CA MET A 95 5.78 0.62 3.68
C MET A 95 5.46 -0.16 4.95
N PRO A 96 4.29 0.06 5.58
CA PRO A 96 3.95 -0.58 6.85
C PRO A 96 3.56 -2.04 6.69
N ASP A 97 3.76 -2.82 7.76
CA ASP A 97 3.12 -4.12 7.92
C ASP A 97 1.68 -3.93 8.41
N GLY A 98 0.72 -4.43 7.68
CA GLY A 98 -0.69 -4.41 8.03
C GLY A 98 -1.26 -5.82 8.24
N GLY A 99 -0.42 -6.85 8.28
CA GLY A 99 -0.85 -8.24 8.39
C GLY A 99 -1.83 -8.67 7.30
N ASN A 100 -2.70 -9.59 7.64
CA ASN A 100 -3.81 -10.01 6.78
C ASN A 100 -5.14 -9.37 7.23
N SER A 101 -5.10 -8.13 7.67
CA SER A 101 -6.13 -7.45 8.43
C SER A 101 -7.21 -6.78 7.60
N TRP A 102 -6.99 -6.63 6.30
CA TRP A 102 -7.80 -5.79 5.42
C TRP A 102 -7.80 -4.30 5.81
N TYR A 103 -6.90 -3.89 6.72
CA TYR A 103 -6.78 -2.51 7.17
C TYR A 103 -8.06 -1.94 7.81
N VAL A 104 -8.82 -2.80 8.49
CA VAL A 104 -10.05 -2.41 9.20
C VAL A 104 -9.89 -2.67 10.71
N ASN A 105 -10.53 -1.88 11.55
CA ASN A 105 -10.65 -2.18 12.97
C ASN A 105 -11.62 -3.35 13.12
N TRP A 106 -11.15 -4.46 13.69
CA TRP A 106 -11.95 -5.68 13.78
C TRP A 106 -13.05 -5.53 14.82
N ALA A 107 -14.25 -5.92 14.45
CA ALA A 107 -15.44 -5.82 15.30
C ALA A 107 -15.37 -6.76 16.50
N GLU A 108 -14.73 -7.91 16.36
CA GLU A 108 -14.56 -8.89 17.43
C GLU A 108 -13.09 -9.28 17.54
N ASN A 109 -12.56 -9.21 18.77
CA ASN A 109 -11.19 -9.64 19.10
C ASN A 109 -11.27 -10.86 20.01
N GLU A 110 -10.60 -11.93 19.64
CA GLU A 110 -10.49 -13.12 20.46
C GLU A 110 -9.18 -13.13 21.23
N LYS A 111 -9.15 -13.89 22.34
CA LYS A 111 -7.97 -14.02 23.23
C LYS A 111 -7.44 -12.69 23.78
N GLY A 112 -8.28 -11.63 23.79
CA GLY A 112 -7.90 -10.33 24.34
C GLY A 112 -6.86 -9.56 23.49
N GLN A 113 -6.61 -9.97 22.25
CA GLN A 113 -5.72 -9.22 21.34
C GLN A 113 -6.49 -8.15 20.61
N ARG A 114 -6.03 -6.91 20.68
CA ARG A 114 -6.56 -5.82 19.86
C ARG A 114 -6.15 -6.00 18.40
N ASN A 115 -7.08 -5.76 17.50
CA ASN A 115 -6.90 -5.82 16.05
C ASN A 115 -7.51 -4.57 15.38
N ASP A 116 -7.15 -3.39 15.90
CA ASP A 116 -7.60 -2.09 15.39
C ASP A 116 -6.63 -1.64 14.26
N TRP A 117 -6.72 -2.30 13.12
CA TRP A 117 -5.74 -2.14 12.04
C TRP A 117 -5.88 -0.85 11.22
N GLU A 118 -7.06 -0.24 11.17
CA GLU A 118 -7.20 1.13 10.68
C GLU A 118 -6.39 2.07 11.58
N ASP A 119 -6.62 2.01 12.89
CA ASP A 119 -5.94 2.84 13.89
C ASP A 119 -4.42 2.61 13.87
N HIS A 120 -4.00 1.36 13.68
CA HIS A 120 -2.59 1.04 13.50
C HIS A 120 -1.95 1.85 12.36
N ILE A 121 -2.62 1.98 11.21
CA ILE A 121 -2.06 2.74 10.08
C ILE A 121 -2.22 4.24 10.30
N VAL A 122 -3.44 4.72 10.55
CA VAL A 122 -3.74 6.16 10.51
C VAL A 122 -3.33 6.90 11.78
N LYS A 123 -3.16 6.21 12.90
CA LYS A 123 -2.72 6.80 14.17
C LYS A 123 -1.29 6.40 14.51
N ASP A 124 -1.02 5.10 14.64
CA ASP A 124 0.26 4.63 15.17
C ASP A 124 1.40 4.77 14.15
N VAL A 125 1.23 4.28 12.91
CA VAL A 125 2.26 4.40 11.87
C VAL A 125 2.46 5.86 11.47
N VAL A 126 1.38 6.59 11.14
CA VAL A 126 1.48 8.00 10.75
C VAL A 126 2.08 8.83 11.89
N GLY A 127 1.59 8.65 13.12
CA GLY A 127 2.11 9.39 14.29
C GLY A 127 3.58 9.06 14.59
N HIS A 128 3.98 7.79 14.49
CA HIS A 128 5.38 7.38 14.68
C HIS A 128 6.31 7.97 13.60
N VAL A 129 5.86 7.95 12.34
CA VAL A 129 6.63 8.53 11.23
C VAL A 129 6.78 10.04 11.40
N ASP A 130 5.69 10.76 11.71
CA ASP A 130 5.73 12.21 11.92
C ASP A 130 6.57 12.61 13.15
N GLY A 131 6.58 11.79 14.20
CA GLY A 131 7.35 12.05 15.41
C GLY A 131 8.86 11.78 15.28
N ASN A 132 9.26 10.94 14.32
CA ASN A 132 10.66 10.52 14.19
C ASN A 132 11.35 11.02 12.93
N TYR A 133 10.58 11.53 11.94
CA TYR A 133 11.13 11.99 10.66
C TYR A 133 10.64 13.39 10.33
N ARG A 134 11.38 14.11 9.50
CA ARG A 134 11.04 15.44 9.03
C ARG A 134 9.98 15.36 7.91
N THR A 135 8.75 15.06 8.30
CA THR A 135 7.60 15.01 7.41
C THR A 135 6.88 16.35 7.32
N ILE A 136 6.18 16.59 6.23
CA ILE A 136 5.14 17.62 6.15
C ILE A 136 3.88 17.04 6.77
N ALA A 137 3.75 17.14 8.10
CA ALA A 137 2.76 16.48 8.95
C ALA A 137 1.35 17.11 8.82
N ARG A 138 0.83 17.21 7.60
CA ARG A 138 -0.51 17.71 7.28
C ARG A 138 -1.04 17.04 6.02
N ARG A 139 -2.34 17.18 5.74
CA ARG A 139 -3.05 16.52 4.62
C ARG A 139 -2.32 16.64 3.28
N GLU A 140 -1.89 17.86 2.92
CA GLU A 140 -1.24 18.17 1.64
C GLU A 140 0.09 17.43 1.46
N GLY A 141 0.74 17.07 2.57
CA GLY A 141 2.01 16.34 2.59
C GLY A 141 1.86 14.83 2.63
N ARG A 142 0.65 14.26 2.55
CA ARG A 142 0.46 12.81 2.67
C ARG A 142 -0.36 12.21 1.55
N ALA A 143 0.10 11.07 1.05
CA ALA A 143 -0.65 10.21 0.15
C ALA A 143 -0.61 8.76 0.64
N ILE A 144 -1.65 7.97 0.31
CA ILE A 144 -1.73 6.55 0.63
C ILE A 144 -2.22 5.75 -0.56
N THR A 145 -1.58 4.63 -0.82
CA THR A 145 -1.95 3.69 -1.90
C THR A 145 -1.57 2.28 -1.49
N GLY A 146 -2.11 1.29 -2.17
CA GLY A 146 -1.70 -0.09 -1.94
C GLY A 146 -2.11 -1.03 -3.06
N LEU A 147 -1.64 -2.28 -2.95
CA LEU A 147 -1.97 -3.34 -3.90
C LEU A 147 -2.95 -4.36 -3.31
N SER A 148 -3.88 -4.86 -4.12
CA SER A 148 -4.80 -5.95 -3.74
C SER A 148 -5.61 -5.61 -2.45
N MET A 149 -5.39 -6.34 -1.35
CA MET A 149 -5.89 -5.98 -0.02
C MET A 149 -5.48 -4.54 0.37
N GLY A 150 -4.23 -4.14 0.09
CA GLY A 150 -3.75 -2.78 0.34
C GLY A 150 -4.39 -1.74 -0.57
N GLY A 151 -4.81 -2.10 -1.79
CA GLY A 151 -5.58 -1.23 -2.69
C GLY A 151 -6.97 -0.93 -2.15
N TYR A 152 -7.61 -1.93 -1.55
CA TYR A 152 -8.82 -1.73 -0.76
C TYR A 152 -8.54 -0.82 0.45
N GLY A 153 -7.47 -1.14 1.22
CA GLY A 153 -7.08 -0.36 2.39
C GLY A 153 -6.77 1.10 2.07
N GLY A 154 -6.04 1.39 0.99
CA GLY A 154 -5.67 2.75 0.58
C GLY A 154 -6.88 3.64 0.31
N LEU A 155 -7.89 3.11 -0.42
CA LEU A 155 -9.15 3.85 -0.64
C LEU A 155 -9.98 3.96 0.64
N THR A 156 -10.17 2.86 1.36
CA THR A 156 -11.03 2.84 2.55
C THR A 156 -10.48 3.75 3.65
N LEU A 157 -9.18 3.65 3.97
CA LEU A 157 -8.54 4.49 4.98
C LEU A 157 -8.59 5.97 4.60
N GLY A 158 -8.32 6.30 3.32
CA GLY A 158 -8.34 7.67 2.88
C GLY A 158 -9.74 8.29 2.86
N LEU A 159 -10.76 7.54 2.44
CA LEU A 159 -12.15 8.02 2.44
C LEU A 159 -12.76 8.13 3.86
N ARG A 160 -12.28 7.32 4.80
CA ARG A 160 -12.68 7.42 6.22
C ARG A 160 -11.93 8.51 6.99
N ASN A 161 -10.78 8.94 6.47
CA ASN A 161 -9.93 9.97 7.05
C ASN A 161 -9.53 11.01 5.99
N PRO A 162 -10.51 11.73 5.40
CA PRO A 162 -10.25 12.62 4.26
C PRO A 162 -9.39 13.85 4.61
N ASP A 163 -9.29 14.19 5.87
CA ASP A 163 -8.44 15.23 6.43
C ASP A 163 -6.97 14.80 6.60
N LEU A 164 -6.66 13.52 6.43
CA LEU A 164 -5.31 12.98 6.66
C LEU A 164 -4.48 12.89 5.37
N PHE A 165 -5.11 12.65 4.22
CA PHE A 165 -4.45 12.40 2.93
C PHE A 165 -5.02 13.27 1.82
N VAL A 166 -4.14 13.90 1.03
CA VAL A 166 -4.56 14.68 -0.16
C VAL A 166 -4.74 13.79 -1.39
N SER A 167 -4.10 12.63 -1.42
CA SER A 167 -4.22 11.66 -2.51
C SER A 167 -4.31 10.24 -1.96
N ILE A 168 -5.25 9.48 -2.51
CA ILE A 168 -5.46 8.07 -2.17
C ILE A 168 -5.46 7.21 -3.43
N GLY A 169 -5.11 5.93 -3.31
CA GLY A 169 -5.04 5.13 -4.52
C GLY A 169 -5.18 3.63 -4.30
N SER A 170 -5.41 2.95 -5.42
CA SER A 170 -5.57 1.49 -5.47
C SER A 170 -4.96 0.92 -6.75
N THR A 171 -4.04 -0.02 -6.61
CA THR A 171 -3.59 -0.86 -7.73
C THR A 171 -4.07 -2.29 -7.54
N SER A 172 -4.74 -2.85 -8.55
CA SER A 172 -5.31 -4.21 -8.49
C SER A 172 -6.15 -4.45 -7.23
N GLY A 173 -6.90 -3.45 -6.75
CA GLY A 173 -7.60 -3.47 -5.46
C GLY A 173 -8.75 -4.45 -5.39
N ALA A 174 -8.90 -5.12 -4.24
CA ALA A 174 -10.03 -6.00 -3.94
C ALA A 174 -11.20 -5.17 -3.37
N LEU A 175 -11.71 -4.22 -4.16
CA LEU A 175 -12.60 -3.14 -3.71
C LEU A 175 -13.97 -3.64 -3.25
N SER A 176 -14.43 -4.78 -3.75
CA SER A 176 -15.71 -5.39 -3.36
C SER A 176 -15.65 -6.15 -2.02
N TYR A 177 -14.54 -6.07 -1.28
CA TYR A 177 -14.35 -6.84 -0.06
C TYR A 177 -15.44 -6.61 0.99
N ALA A 178 -15.60 -5.37 1.49
CA ALA A 178 -16.60 -5.04 2.50
C ALA A 178 -18.03 -5.22 1.97
N ARG A 179 -18.30 -4.76 0.75
CA ARG A 179 -19.60 -4.92 0.07
C ARG A 179 -20.05 -6.37 0.03
N ARG A 180 -19.15 -7.29 -0.33
CA ARG A 180 -19.48 -8.71 -0.36
C ARG A 180 -19.76 -9.26 1.03
N ASN A 181 -18.99 -8.87 2.05
CA ASN A 181 -19.24 -9.27 3.43
C ASN A 181 -20.61 -8.77 3.93
N ALA A 182 -20.99 -7.54 3.57
CA ALA A 182 -22.31 -6.99 3.89
C ALA A 182 -23.44 -7.80 3.22
N ALA A 183 -23.29 -8.13 1.92
CA ALA A 183 -24.25 -8.93 1.18
C ALA A 183 -24.36 -10.36 1.73
N GLU A 184 -23.25 -11.00 2.10
CA GLU A 184 -23.26 -12.30 2.76
C GLU A 184 -23.97 -12.23 4.13
N ALA A 185 -23.74 -11.20 4.92
CA ALA A 185 -24.38 -11.00 6.21
C ALA A 185 -25.91 -10.75 6.09
N ARG A 186 -26.37 -10.18 4.98
CA ARG A 186 -27.80 -9.98 4.66
C ARG A 186 -28.44 -11.22 4.03
N GLY A 187 -27.68 -12.24 3.66
CA GLY A 187 -28.18 -13.41 2.92
C GLY A 187 -28.48 -13.14 1.45
N GLU A 188 -27.99 -12.02 0.90
CA GLU A 188 -28.19 -11.64 -0.52
C GLU A 188 -27.32 -12.48 -1.47
N VAL A 189 -26.17 -12.93 -0.99
CA VAL A 189 -25.28 -13.84 -1.70
C VAL A 189 -24.86 -15.00 -0.81
N ALA A 190 -24.63 -16.16 -1.40
CA ALA A 190 -24.14 -17.31 -0.65
C ALA A 190 -22.72 -17.02 -0.09
N PRO A 191 -22.43 -17.48 1.13
CA PRO A 191 -21.07 -17.45 1.67
C PRO A 191 -20.09 -18.09 0.69
N ARG A 192 -18.87 -17.54 0.63
CA ARG A 192 -17.82 -18.18 -0.18
C ARG A 192 -17.60 -19.60 0.31
N ALA A 193 -17.76 -20.56 -0.59
CA ALA A 193 -17.44 -21.95 -0.28
C ALA A 193 -15.99 -22.02 0.23
N ARG A 194 -15.83 -22.55 1.44
CA ARG A 194 -14.52 -22.83 1.98
C ARG A 194 -13.88 -23.90 1.12
N ARG A 195 -12.77 -23.56 0.45
CA ARG A 195 -11.95 -24.59 -0.19
C ARG A 195 -11.35 -25.44 0.92
N GLU A 196 -11.77 -26.70 1.01
CA GLU A 196 -11.08 -27.67 1.84
C GLU A 196 -9.64 -27.80 1.35
N ARG A 197 -8.70 -27.60 2.25
CA ARG A 197 -7.28 -27.80 1.98
C ARG A 197 -6.87 -29.18 2.50
N THR A 198 -5.98 -29.83 1.77
CA THR A 198 -5.29 -30.99 2.33
C THR A 198 -4.41 -30.58 3.50
N ALA A 199 -4.05 -31.51 4.36
CA ALA A 199 -3.13 -31.23 5.47
C ALA A 199 -1.78 -30.71 5.00
N GLU A 200 -1.30 -31.13 3.84
CA GLU A 200 -0.06 -30.66 3.23
C GLU A 200 -0.18 -29.21 2.72
N GLU A 201 -1.28 -28.87 2.03
CA GLU A 201 -1.57 -27.50 1.60
C GLU A 201 -1.68 -26.55 2.79
N GLN A 202 -2.32 -27.00 3.87
CA GLN A 202 -2.47 -26.23 5.09
C GLN A 202 -1.11 -26.01 5.77
N ALA A 203 -0.30 -27.05 5.95
CA ALA A 203 1.04 -26.94 6.53
C ALA A 203 1.98 -26.05 5.69
N GLY A 204 1.88 -26.14 4.35
CA GLY A 204 2.64 -25.27 3.44
C GLY A 204 2.25 -23.80 3.57
N LEU A 205 0.96 -23.52 3.75
CA LEU A 205 0.45 -22.17 3.99
C LEU A 205 0.94 -21.62 5.34
N GLU A 206 0.89 -22.44 6.39
CA GLU A 206 1.37 -22.10 7.74
C GLU A 206 2.86 -21.79 7.75
N ALA A 207 3.67 -22.65 7.13
CA ALA A 207 5.11 -22.43 7.02
C ALA A 207 5.44 -21.13 6.24
N ARG A 208 4.69 -20.85 5.16
CA ARG A 208 4.82 -19.60 4.42
C ARG A 208 4.44 -18.40 5.27
N GLN A 209 3.33 -18.46 5.98
CA GLN A 209 2.84 -17.38 6.83
C GLN A 209 3.82 -17.08 7.97
N ALA A 210 4.28 -18.10 8.68
CA ALA A 210 5.26 -17.95 9.76
C ALA A 210 6.57 -17.27 9.28
N ARG A 211 6.96 -17.51 8.03
CA ARG A 211 8.13 -16.89 7.43
C ARG A 211 7.88 -15.42 7.04
N ILE A 212 6.68 -15.10 6.56
CA ILE A 212 6.35 -13.76 6.05
C ILE A 212 5.94 -12.83 7.20
N ASN A 213 5.08 -13.31 8.08
CA ASN A 213 4.52 -12.57 9.20
C ASN A 213 4.49 -13.43 10.47
N PRO A 214 5.64 -13.61 11.16
CA PRO A 214 5.72 -14.49 12.32
C PRO A 214 4.85 -14.06 13.51
N ASN A 215 4.48 -12.77 13.56
CA ASN A 215 3.66 -12.20 14.63
C ASN A 215 2.16 -12.25 14.37
N ILE A 216 1.73 -12.76 13.21
CA ILE A 216 0.33 -12.79 12.79
C ILE A 216 -0.02 -14.23 12.42
N GLY A 217 -0.94 -14.82 13.16
CA GLY A 217 -1.35 -16.20 12.96
C GLY A 217 -2.01 -16.43 11.60
N ILE A 218 -2.02 -17.69 11.19
CA ILE A 218 -2.63 -18.14 9.94
C ILE A 218 -4.16 -17.92 9.92
N GLU A 219 -4.75 -17.79 11.07
CA GLU A 219 -6.17 -17.56 11.29
C GLU A 219 -6.68 -16.35 10.52
N SER A 220 -5.79 -15.35 10.31
CA SER A 220 -6.11 -14.16 9.54
C SER A 220 -6.29 -14.41 8.03
N PHE A 221 -6.05 -15.63 7.54
CA PHE A 221 -6.32 -16.02 6.15
C PHE A 221 -7.72 -16.58 5.91
N SER A 222 -8.50 -16.83 6.95
CA SER A 222 -9.84 -17.37 6.75
C SER A 222 -10.73 -16.36 6.03
N SER A 223 -11.78 -16.84 5.40
CA SER A 223 -12.77 -15.95 4.81
C SER A 223 -13.42 -15.12 5.92
N GLN A 224 -13.77 -13.91 5.61
CA GLN A 224 -14.21 -12.97 6.64
C GLN A 224 -15.62 -13.23 7.16
N ALA A 225 -16.38 -14.06 6.47
CA ALA A 225 -17.66 -14.52 6.97
C ALA A 225 -17.47 -15.47 8.16
N GLU A 226 -16.29 -16.08 8.30
CA GLU A 226 -16.00 -17.01 9.38
C GLU A 226 -15.25 -16.32 10.52
N ARG A 227 -15.68 -16.63 11.73
CA ARG A 227 -14.95 -16.28 12.95
C ARG A 227 -13.63 -17.01 12.98
N THR A 228 -12.53 -16.28 13.21
CA THR A 228 -11.20 -16.86 13.35
C THR A 228 -10.79 -16.88 14.81
N PRO A 229 -9.75 -17.67 15.19
CA PRO A 229 -9.18 -17.58 16.54
C PRO A 229 -8.61 -16.20 16.90
N ALA A 230 -8.32 -15.34 15.92
CA ALA A 230 -7.84 -13.98 16.14
C ALA A 230 -8.96 -12.95 16.24
N GLY A 231 -10.19 -13.31 15.83
CA GLY A 231 -11.35 -12.42 15.86
C GLY A 231 -12.06 -12.33 14.51
N ARG A 232 -12.86 -11.29 14.33
CA ARG A 232 -13.69 -11.07 13.14
C ARG A 232 -13.62 -9.62 12.69
N ALA A 233 -13.32 -9.40 11.43
CA ALA A 233 -13.26 -8.07 10.84
C ALA A 233 -14.64 -7.37 10.90
N PHE A 234 -15.71 -8.05 10.46
CA PHE A 234 -17.07 -7.53 10.46
C PHE A 234 -18.02 -8.49 11.20
N ALA A 235 -18.78 -7.96 12.15
CA ALA A 235 -19.82 -8.72 12.87
C ALA A 235 -21.19 -8.59 12.21
N THR A 236 -21.46 -7.47 11.53
CA THR A 236 -22.75 -7.14 10.92
C THR A 236 -22.58 -6.59 9.52
N ALA A 237 -23.67 -6.53 8.76
CA ALA A 237 -23.69 -5.91 7.44
C ALA A 237 -23.39 -4.40 7.52
N GLU A 238 -23.92 -3.71 8.53
CA GLU A 238 -23.68 -2.29 8.76
C GLU A 238 -22.20 -2.01 9.08
N GLY A 239 -21.57 -2.88 9.88
CA GLY A 239 -20.14 -2.82 10.17
C GLY A 239 -19.29 -2.96 8.90
N ALA A 240 -19.69 -3.85 7.98
CA ALA A 240 -19.02 -3.98 6.68
C ALA A 240 -19.30 -2.78 5.77
N ASP A 241 -20.54 -2.29 5.72
CA ASP A 241 -20.92 -1.12 4.94
C ASP A 241 -20.15 0.14 5.33
N ALA A 242 -19.79 0.28 6.61
CA ALA A 242 -18.97 1.38 7.12
C ALA A 242 -17.53 1.39 6.56
N TYR A 243 -17.13 0.33 5.89
CA TYR A 243 -15.83 0.18 5.23
C TYR A 243 -15.96 -0.11 3.72
N ASP A 244 -17.16 0.07 3.13
CA ASP A 244 -17.36 -0.08 1.68
C ASP A 244 -16.93 1.19 0.93
N PRO A 245 -15.82 1.18 0.16
CA PRO A 245 -15.35 2.37 -0.54
C PRO A 245 -16.38 2.95 -1.52
N PHE A 246 -17.25 2.11 -2.08
CA PHE A 246 -18.33 2.57 -2.98
C PHE A 246 -19.40 3.40 -2.27
N LYS A 247 -19.61 3.17 -0.97
CA LYS A 247 -20.52 3.97 -0.14
C LYS A 247 -19.79 5.17 0.45
N LEU A 248 -18.58 4.97 0.93
CA LEU A 248 -17.77 6.00 1.57
C LEU A 248 -17.53 7.19 0.63
N VAL A 249 -17.22 6.95 -0.63
CA VAL A 249 -16.95 8.02 -1.60
C VAL A 249 -18.15 8.93 -1.84
N LEU A 250 -19.37 8.44 -1.64
CA LEU A 250 -20.62 9.21 -1.75
C LEU A 250 -21.00 9.94 -0.45
N GLN A 251 -20.30 9.67 0.65
CA GLN A 251 -20.56 10.28 1.96
C GLN A 251 -19.59 11.42 2.27
N VAL A 252 -18.42 11.43 1.66
CA VAL A 252 -17.45 12.52 1.82
C VAL A 252 -17.90 13.71 0.98
N PRO A 253 -18.00 14.94 1.52
CA PRO A 253 -18.27 16.14 0.74
C PRO A 253 -17.26 16.30 -0.42
N HIS A 254 -17.71 16.77 -1.57
CA HIS A 254 -16.85 16.87 -2.77
C HIS A 254 -15.58 17.73 -2.52
N GLU A 255 -15.70 18.80 -1.75
CA GLU A 255 -14.58 19.68 -1.37
C GLU A 255 -13.54 19.01 -0.45
N ASP A 256 -13.95 17.97 0.28
CA ASP A 256 -13.09 17.23 1.19
C ASP A 256 -12.52 15.95 0.56
N LEU A 257 -13.04 15.54 -0.62
CA LEU A 257 -12.55 14.34 -1.29
C LEU A 257 -11.04 14.47 -1.59
N PRO A 258 -10.23 13.47 -1.23
CA PRO A 258 -8.85 13.39 -1.71
C PRO A 258 -8.84 13.11 -3.22
N HIS A 259 -7.74 13.44 -3.89
CA HIS A 259 -7.50 12.95 -5.25
C HIS A 259 -7.50 11.41 -5.25
N ILE A 260 -8.19 10.81 -6.21
CA ILE A 260 -8.36 9.34 -6.32
C ILE A 260 -7.58 8.81 -7.52
N TYR A 261 -6.66 7.88 -7.27
CA TYR A 261 -5.92 7.15 -8.28
C TYR A 261 -6.31 5.68 -8.30
N LEU A 262 -6.61 5.14 -9.47
CA LEU A 262 -6.90 3.73 -9.70
C LEU A 262 -6.02 3.18 -10.81
N ASP A 263 -5.54 1.96 -10.65
CA ASP A 263 -5.07 1.16 -11.78
C ASP A 263 -5.35 -0.34 -11.60
N SER A 264 -5.42 -1.05 -12.73
CA SER A 264 -5.55 -2.50 -12.74
C SER A 264 -5.04 -3.08 -14.06
N GLY A 265 -4.43 -4.26 -13.97
CA GLY A 265 -4.05 -5.04 -15.15
C GLY A 265 -5.27 -5.51 -15.93
N THR A 266 -5.20 -5.48 -17.27
CA THR A 266 -6.32 -5.92 -18.14
C THR A 266 -6.61 -7.41 -18.03
N GLU A 267 -5.66 -8.20 -17.54
CA GLU A 267 -5.76 -9.65 -17.27
C GLU A 267 -5.95 -9.94 -15.76
N ASP A 268 -6.09 -8.90 -14.93
CA ASP A 268 -6.31 -9.06 -13.50
C ASP A 268 -7.77 -9.48 -13.24
N ARG A 269 -7.94 -10.54 -12.44
CA ARG A 269 -9.27 -11.01 -12.02
C ARG A 269 -10.08 -9.98 -11.22
N LEU A 270 -9.43 -8.94 -10.66
CA LEU A 270 -10.05 -7.86 -9.88
C LEU A 270 -10.32 -6.59 -10.71
N ILE A 271 -10.01 -6.58 -12.01
CA ILE A 271 -10.27 -5.39 -12.85
C ILE A 271 -11.74 -4.99 -12.88
N GLY A 272 -12.66 -5.97 -12.70
CA GLY A 272 -14.10 -5.72 -12.59
C GLY A 272 -14.46 -4.81 -11.42
N ASP A 273 -13.80 -4.98 -10.29
CA ASP A 273 -14.00 -4.14 -9.10
C ASP A 273 -13.54 -2.69 -9.37
N ALA A 274 -12.34 -2.53 -9.98
CA ALA A 274 -11.80 -1.21 -10.31
C ALA A 274 -12.71 -0.47 -11.31
N ARG A 275 -13.20 -1.16 -12.35
CA ARG A 275 -14.14 -0.59 -13.33
C ARG A 275 -15.47 -0.20 -12.70
N ALA A 276 -16.01 -1.04 -11.83
CA ALA A 276 -17.26 -0.74 -11.12
C ALA A 276 -17.12 0.47 -10.20
N PHE A 277 -15.97 0.61 -9.52
CA PHE A 277 -15.71 1.77 -8.68
C PHE A 277 -15.52 3.03 -9.52
N ALA A 278 -14.75 2.96 -10.61
CA ALA A 278 -14.59 4.07 -11.56
C ALA A 278 -15.94 4.53 -12.15
N GLN A 279 -16.86 3.60 -12.42
CA GLN A 279 -18.21 3.94 -12.87
C GLN A 279 -18.97 4.73 -11.82
N VAL A 280 -18.91 4.36 -10.54
CA VAL A 280 -19.53 5.12 -9.44
C VAL A 280 -18.94 6.53 -9.35
N LEU A 281 -17.63 6.68 -9.48
CA LEU A 281 -16.99 8.00 -9.47
C LEU A 281 -17.47 8.86 -10.64
N PHE A 282 -17.52 8.29 -11.84
CA PHE A 282 -17.98 8.98 -13.05
C PHE A 282 -19.44 9.42 -12.94
N GLU A 283 -20.33 8.55 -12.47
CA GLU A 283 -21.76 8.84 -12.31
C GLU A 283 -22.08 9.91 -11.26
N ASN A 284 -21.12 10.18 -10.35
CA ASN A 284 -21.28 11.16 -9.28
C ASN A 284 -20.34 12.38 -9.44
N ASP A 285 -19.81 12.61 -10.65
CA ASP A 285 -18.93 13.74 -10.97
C ASP A 285 -17.71 13.88 -10.05
N VAL A 286 -17.22 12.76 -9.48
CA VAL A 286 -16.00 12.71 -8.66
C VAL A 286 -14.77 12.62 -9.57
N PRO A 287 -13.82 13.57 -9.52
CA PRO A 287 -12.61 13.51 -10.33
C PRO A 287 -11.70 12.35 -9.90
N PHE A 288 -11.13 11.63 -10.86
CA PHE A 288 -10.20 10.52 -10.61
C PHE A 288 -9.28 10.24 -11.79
N ASP A 289 -8.16 9.60 -11.54
CA ASP A 289 -7.30 8.99 -12.55
C ASP A 289 -7.52 7.48 -12.57
N PHE A 290 -7.77 6.89 -13.75
CA PHE A 290 -7.88 5.44 -13.90
C PHE A 290 -7.05 4.93 -15.07
N MET A 291 -6.07 4.08 -14.76
CA MET A 291 -5.20 3.46 -15.74
C MET A 291 -5.49 1.96 -15.86
N GLN A 292 -5.56 1.47 -17.09
CA GLN A 292 -5.66 0.06 -17.40
C GLN A 292 -4.49 -0.32 -18.30
N MET A 293 -3.61 -1.18 -17.82
CA MET A 293 -2.40 -1.57 -18.53
C MET A 293 -2.38 -3.10 -18.72
N PRO A 294 -1.70 -3.64 -19.74
CA PRO A 294 -1.50 -5.08 -19.86
C PRO A 294 -0.84 -5.66 -18.60
N GLY A 295 -1.32 -6.80 -18.14
CA GLY A 295 -0.81 -7.54 -17.00
C GLY A 295 -1.89 -8.08 -16.08
N GLY A 296 -1.50 -8.97 -15.18
CA GLY A 296 -2.38 -9.65 -14.24
C GLY A 296 -2.03 -9.34 -12.78
N HIS A 297 -2.65 -10.07 -11.85
CA HIS A 297 -2.49 -9.90 -10.41
C HIS A 297 -1.14 -10.41 -9.89
N ASN A 298 -0.05 -9.74 -10.21
CA ASN A 298 1.31 -10.22 -9.90
C ASN A 298 2.35 -9.09 -9.76
N GLY A 299 3.54 -9.47 -9.26
CA GLY A 299 4.63 -8.53 -8.99
C GLY A 299 5.14 -7.77 -10.22
N THR A 300 5.12 -8.37 -11.40
CA THR A 300 5.54 -7.69 -12.64
C THR A 300 4.65 -6.48 -12.92
N TYR A 301 3.33 -6.66 -12.81
CA TYR A 301 2.38 -5.56 -12.96
C TYR A 301 2.59 -4.47 -11.90
N TRP A 302 2.73 -4.85 -10.63
CA TRP A 302 2.89 -3.88 -9.54
C TRP A 302 4.21 -3.11 -9.60
N THR A 303 5.29 -3.71 -10.11
CA THR A 303 6.54 -2.97 -10.39
C THR A 303 6.32 -1.88 -11.44
N GLN A 304 5.57 -2.17 -12.51
CA GLN A 304 5.22 -1.19 -13.53
C GLN A 304 4.30 -0.11 -12.98
N SER A 305 3.25 -0.49 -12.25
CA SER A 305 2.28 0.42 -11.63
C SER A 305 2.92 1.38 -10.63
N LEU A 306 3.93 0.93 -9.88
CA LEU A 306 4.57 1.74 -8.85
C LEU A 306 5.17 3.05 -9.39
N GLY A 307 5.71 3.04 -10.60
CA GLY A 307 6.21 4.25 -11.26
C GLY A 307 5.12 5.30 -11.49
N HIS A 308 3.93 4.86 -11.90
CA HIS A 308 2.77 5.74 -12.10
C HIS A 308 2.23 6.24 -10.76
N ILE A 309 2.09 5.35 -9.75
CA ILE A 309 1.66 5.70 -8.40
C ILE A 309 2.53 6.83 -7.84
N VAL A 310 3.85 6.61 -7.81
CA VAL A 310 4.79 7.60 -7.27
C VAL A 310 4.70 8.91 -8.05
N SER A 311 4.70 8.86 -9.39
CA SER A 311 4.68 10.06 -10.21
C SER A 311 3.41 10.90 -10.02
N ILE A 312 2.24 10.25 -10.04
CA ILE A 312 0.94 10.95 -9.96
C ILE A 312 0.71 11.49 -8.54
N GLN A 313 0.84 10.64 -7.53
CA GLN A 313 0.55 11.06 -6.16
C GLN A 313 1.55 12.07 -5.62
N TYR A 314 2.82 11.97 -6.01
CA TYR A 314 3.82 12.97 -5.67
C TYR A 314 3.52 14.33 -6.32
N GLU A 315 3.12 14.34 -7.59
CA GLU A 315 2.72 15.58 -8.26
C GLU A 315 1.46 16.21 -7.61
N VAL A 316 0.49 15.40 -7.17
CA VAL A 316 -0.69 15.88 -6.43
C VAL A 316 -0.28 16.55 -5.13
N MET A 317 0.59 15.92 -4.34
CA MET A 317 1.12 16.49 -3.10
C MET A 317 1.85 17.80 -3.35
N ARG A 318 2.72 17.88 -4.36
CA ARG A 318 3.46 19.09 -4.71
C ARG A 318 2.52 20.25 -5.08
N ARG A 319 1.50 19.98 -5.88
CA ARG A 319 0.48 21.00 -6.24
C ARG A 319 -0.27 21.49 -5.00
N ALA A 320 -0.68 20.59 -4.12
CA ALA A 320 -1.37 20.93 -2.89
C ALA A 320 -0.49 21.74 -1.92
N LEU A 321 0.83 21.52 -1.95
CA LEU A 321 1.82 22.29 -1.19
C LEU A 321 2.14 23.66 -1.83
N GLY A 322 1.54 23.99 -2.98
CA GLY A 322 1.76 25.26 -3.69
C GLY A 322 3.01 25.29 -4.56
N GLU A 323 3.64 24.16 -4.81
CA GLU A 323 4.80 24.07 -5.70
C GLU A 323 4.37 24.07 -7.17
N ARG A 324 5.04 24.89 -7.98
CA ARG A 324 4.78 24.93 -9.41
C ARG A 324 5.32 23.66 -10.08
N PRO A 325 4.61 23.08 -11.07
CA PRO A 325 5.13 21.96 -11.86
C PRO A 325 6.50 22.31 -12.42
N VAL A 326 7.47 21.41 -12.26
CA VAL A 326 8.79 21.56 -12.88
C VAL A 326 8.57 21.57 -14.39
N ARG A 327 8.67 22.76 -15.00
CA ARG A 327 8.72 22.85 -16.46
C ARG A 327 10.02 22.14 -16.89
N ARG A 328 9.89 20.91 -17.37
CA ARG A 328 11.01 20.28 -18.09
C ARG A 328 11.39 21.26 -19.20
N SER A 329 12.54 21.92 -19.03
CA SER A 329 13.10 22.74 -20.10
C SER A 329 13.25 21.80 -21.29
N ARG A 330 12.50 22.08 -22.38
CA ARG A 330 12.84 21.51 -23.68
C ARG A 330 14.26 22.00 -23.96
N ARG A 331 15.24 21.11 -23.77
CA ARG A 331 16.56 21.40 -24.36
C ARG A 331 16.36 21.43 -25.87
N PRO A 332 16.92 22.44 -26.53
CA PRO A 332 16.84 22.58 -27.98
C PRO A 332 17.51 21.40 -28.69
#